data_e3b904cdd4a8991f24ba27f1bc639a74
#
_entry.id   e3b904cdd4a8991f24ba27f1bc639a74
#
_cell.length_a   1.000
_cell.length_b   1.000
_cell.length_c   1.000
_cell.angle_alpha   90.00
_cell.angle_beta   90.00
_cell.angle_gamma   90.00
#
_symmetry.space_group_name_H-M   'P 1'
#
loop_
_entity.id
_entity.type
_entity.pdbx_description
1 polymer ?
#
loop_
_entity_poly.entity_id
_entity_poly.type
_entity_poly.pdbx_seq_one_letter_code
_entity_poly.pdbx_strand_id
1 'polypeptide(L)'
;MTQATSVAVAPQTAAEPVRTPWSEFWRKFRKQHLAMGAGVFVIALVVIAILAPHIVPFDPENYFDYDALNAGPSAQHWFGVDSLGRDIFSRILMGTRISLEAGFVSVIIGAIVGTVLGLLAGYYEGWWDRIVMRISDVLFAFPGILLAIGIVAILGNGMMNVVFAVAVFSIPAFARLVRGNTLMLKHLTYVEAARSIGASDWTIIMRHILPGTISSIVVYFSMRIGTSIITAASLSFLGLGAQPPTPEWGAMLNEARADMVTAPHVAIFPSLAIFLTVLAFNLLGDGLRDALDPKIDRR
;
A
#
# COMPACT_ATOMS: atom_id res chain seq x y z
N MET A 1 -71.39 -11.69 -27.36
CA MET A 1 -70.88 -11.33 -25.96
C MET A 1 -69.36 -11.49 -25.99
N THR A 2 -68.65 -10.38 -26.18
CA THR A 2 -67.19 -10.34 -26.27
C THR A 2 -66.68 -9.80 -24.93
N GLN A 3 -66.04 -10.66 -24.13
CA GLN A 3 -65.43 -10.24 -22.88
C GLN A 3 -64.15 -9.48 -23.21
N ALA A 4 -64.08 -8.20 -22.85
CA ALA A 4 -62.88 -7.40 -22.88
C ALA A 4 -61.99 -7.77 -21.66
N THR A 5 -60.88 -8.43 -21.93
CA THR A 5 -59.86 -8.75 -20.91
C THR A 5 -59.10 -7.45 -20.58
N SER A 6 -59.34 -6.88 -19.41
CA SER A 6 -58.56 -5.74 -18.91
C SER A 6 -57.14 -6.21 -18.56
N VAL A 7 -56.17 -5.78 -19.37
CA VAL A 7 -54.74 -5.95 -19.04
C VAL A 7 -54.41 -5.02 -17.88
N ALA A 8 -54.21 -5.59 -16.68
CA ALA A 8 -53.73 -4.85 -15.54
C ALA A 8 -52.28 -4.38 -15.80
N VAL A 9 -52.08 -3.09 -15.97
CA VAL A 9 -50.75 -2.46 -16.02
C VAL A 9 -50.09 -2.63 -14.66
N ALA A 10 -49.04 -3.44 -14.63
CA ALA A 10 -48.22 -3.58 -13.41
C ALA A 10 -47.73 -2.20 -12.96
N PRO A 11 -47.68 -1.92 -11.63
CA PRO A 11 -47.21 -0.64 -11.14
C PRO A 11 -45.77 -0.44 -11.59
N GLN A 12 -45.49 0.67 -12.29
CA GLN A 12 -44.13 1.08 -12.63
C GLN A 12 -43.37 1.26 -11.33
N THR A 13 -42.44 0.36 -11.08
CA THR A 13 -41.45 0.53 -9.98
C THR A 13 -40.80 1.89 -10.16
N ALA A 14 -40.97 2.76 -9.19
CA ALA A 14 -40.35 4.10 -9.17
C ALA A 14 -38.88 3.96 -9.54
N ALA A 15 -38.42 4.66 -10.58
CA ALA A 15 -37.05 4.64 -11.04
C ALA A 15 -36.16 5.04 -9.83
N GLU A 16 -35.25 4.13 -9.42
CA GLU A 16 -34.29 4.47 -8.36
C GLU A 16 -33.51 5.72 -8.78
N PRO A 17 -33.31 6.67 -7.87
CA PRO A 17 -32.56 7.89 -8.18
C PRO A 17 -31.18 7.55 -8.68
N VAL A 18 -30.77 8.12 -9.81
CA VAL A 18 -29.43 7.94 -10.38
C VAL A 18 -28.40 8.40 -9.34
N ARG A 19 -27.66 7.46 -8.77
CA ARG A 19 -26.67 7.72 -7.73
C ARG A 19 -25.33 8.07 -8.35
N THR A 20 -24.62 9.03 -7.75
CA THR A 20 -23.25 9.32 -8.18
C THR A 20 -22.32 8.16 -7.80
N PRO A 21 -21.28 7.87 -8.61
CA PRO A 21 -20.32 6.80 -8.31
C PRO A 21 -19.70 6.90 -6.89
N TRP A 22 -19.50 8.13 -6.41
CA TRP A 22 -18.96 8.39 -5.07
C TRP A 22 -19.94 8.02 -3.94
N SER A 23 -21.23 8.33 -4.10
CA SER A 23 -22.23 7.97 -3.09
C SER A 23 -22.43 6.45 -3.00
N GLU A 24 -22.32 5.77 -4.12
CA GLU A 24 -22.39 4.32 -4.18
C GLU A 24 -21.17 3.64 -3.54
N PHE A 25 -19.97 4.09 -3.89
CA PHE A 25 -18.74 3.66 -3.24
C PHE A 25 -18.83 3.79 -1.71
N TRP A 26 -19.21 4.99 -1.22
CA TRP A 26 -19.27 5.25 0.21
C TRP A 26 -20.33 4.40 0.93
N ARG A 27 -21.46 4.16 0.29
CA ARG A 27 -22.50 3.26 0.80
C ARG A 27 -22.01 1.81 0.95
N LYS A 28 -21.28 1.31 -0.08
CA LYS A 28 -20.70 -0.05 -0.07
C LYS A 28 -19.60 -0.16 0.97
N PHE A 29 -18.70 0.80 1.00
CA PHE A 29 -17.56 0.81 1.94
C PHE A 29 -18.00 0.86 3.40
N ARG A 30 -18.99 1.68 3.74
CA ARG A 30 -19.54 1.78 5.10
C ARG A 30 -20.15 0.48 5.64
N LYS A 31 -20.60 -0.40 4.79
CA LYS A 31 -21.13 -1.71 5.20
C LYS A 31 -20.04 -2.69 5.65
N GLN A 32 -18.80 -2.41 5.34
CA GLN A 32 -17.65 -3.26 5.67
C GLN A 32 -16.98 -2.77 6.95
N HIS A 33 -17.47 -3.24 8.10
CA HIS A 33 -17.02 -2.76 9.42
C HIS A 33 -15.51 -2.95 9.64
N LEU A 34 -14.93 -4.08 9.17
CA LEU A 34 -13.48 -4.33 9.30
C LEU A 34 -12.66 -3.34 8.49
N ALA A 35 -13.05 -3.08 7.24
CA ALA A 35 -12.37 -2.11 6.39
C ALA A 35 -12.51 -0.68 6.93
N MET A 36 -13.66 -0.33 7.48
CA MET A 36 -13.88 0.96 8.15
C MET A 36 -12.95 1.11 9.37
N GLY A 37 -12.89 0.09 10.23
CA GLY A 37 -11.98 0.09 11.38
C GLY A 37 -10.52 0.19 10.95
N ALA A 38 -10.12 -0.56 9.93
CA ALA A 38 -8.79 -0.50 9.34
C ALA A 38 -8.49 0.90 8.76
N GLY A 39 -9.45 1.51 8.07
CA GLY A 39 -9.32 2.87 7.55
C GLY A 39 -9.10 3.91 8.65
N VAL A 40 -9.87 3.83 9.74
CA VAL A 40 -9.68 4.71 10.91
C VAL A 40 -8.30 4.49 11.53
N PHE A 41 -7.85 3.24 11.68
CA PHE A 41 -6.53 2.92 12.21
C PHE A 41 -5.40 3.45 11.30
N VAL A 42 -5.51 3.30 9.98
CA VAL A 42 -4.53 3.86 9.03
C VAL A 42 -4.48 5.38 9.12
N ILE A 43 -5.64 6.05 9.22
CA ILE A 43 -5.70 7.51 9.43
C ILE A 43 -5.00 7.88 10.74
N ALA A 44 -5.25 7.15 11.83
CA ALA A 44 -4.59 7.38 13.11
C ALA A 44 -3.06 7.21 12.99
N LEU A 45 -2.58 6.16 12.29
CA LEU A 45 -1.16 5.97 12.04
C LEU A 45 -0.53 7.13 11.25
N VAL A 46 -1.23 7.63 10.21
CA VAL A 46 -0.74 8.79 9.44
C VAL A 46 -0.69 10.04 10.31
N VAL A 47 -1.69 10.28 11.14
CA VAL A 47 -1.71 11.39 12.10
C VAL A 47 -0.56 11.25 13.09
N ILE A 48 -0.34 10.05 13.64
CA ILE A 48 0.80 9.77 14.53
C ILE A 48 2.13 10.04 13.81
N ALA A 49 2.30 9.57 12.59
CA ALA A 49 3.52 9.78 11.80
C ALA A 49 3.84 11.27 11.58
N ILE A 50 2.80 12.10 11.35
CA ILE A 50 2.95 13.55 11.19
C ILE A 50 3.29 14.22 12.52
N LEU A 51 2.62 13.82 13.60
CA LEU A 51 2.76 14.44 14.92
C LEU A 51 3.93 13.86 15.73
N ALA A 52 4.49 12.71 15.34
CA ALA A 52 5.53 12.01 16.09
C ALA A 52 6.64 12.92 16.63
N PRO A 53 7.23 13.83 15.83
CA PRO A 53 8.30 14.71 16.33
C PRO A 53 7.87 15.63 17.50
N HIS A 54 6.55 15.82 17.69
CA HIS A 54 6.00 16.73 18.69
C HIS A 54 5.38 16.02 19.89
N ILE A 55 5.03 14.72 19.75
CA ILE A 55 4.30 13.96 20.77
C ILE A 55 5.13 12.91 21.49
N VAL A 56 6.35 12.62 21.01
CA VAL A 56 7.24 11.66 21.66
C VAL A 56 7.62 12.16 23.08
N PRO A 57 7.45 11.32 24.13
CA PRO A 57 7.80 11.72 25.50
C PRO A 57 9.30 11.95 25.70
N PHE A 58 10.13 11.17 25.00
CA PHE A 58 11.59 11.23 25.08
C PHE A 58 12.19 11.34 23.67
N ASP A 59 13.37 11.94 23.56
CA ASP A 59 14.10 11.98 22.28
C ASP A 59 14.45 10.53 21.85
N PRO A 60 13.95 10.04 20.74
CA PRO A 60 14.10 8.63 20.34
C PRO A 60 15.53 8.25 19.92
N GLU A 61 16.40 9.23 19.69
CA GLU A 61 17.78 9.03 19.24
C GLU A 61 18.84 9.39 20.29
N ASN A 62 18.56 10.40 21.14
CA ASN A 62 19.57 10.98 22.04
C ASN A 62 19.23 10.85 23.53
N TYR A 63 18.06 10.31 23.90
CA TYR A 63 17.72 10.04 25.29
C TYR A 63 18.15 8.63 25.68
N PHE A 64 18.85 8.49 26.82
CA PHE A 64 19.32 7.22 27.36
C PHE A 64 19.11 7.20 28.89
N ASP A 65 18.36 6.20 29.36
CA ASP A 65 18.21 5.89 30.79
C ASP A 65 19.08 4.66 31.13
N TYR A 66 20.31 4.92 31.57
CA TYR A 66 21.29 3.87 31.90
C TYR A 66 20.93 3.10 33.17
N ASP A 67 20.05 3.63 34.03
CA ASP A 67 19.60 2.94 35.25
C ASP A 67 18.47 1.93 34.96
N ALA A 68 17.84 2.01 33.77
CA ALA A 68 16.71 1.20 33.37
C ALA A 68 16.98 0.29 32.15
N LEU A 69 18.23 -0.10 31.90
CA LEU A 69 18.60 -0.96 30.76
C LEU A 69 17.73 -2.24 30.72
N ASN A 70 17.10 -2.52 29.60
CA ASN A 70 16.22 -3.66 29.41
C ASN A 70 15.04 -3.74 30.41
N ALA A 71 14.72 -2.63 31.11
CA ALA A 71 13.58 -2.61 32.03
C ALA A 71 12.26 -2.78 31.29
N GLY A 72 11.38 -3.60 31.84
CA GLY A 72 10.04 -3.84 31.30
C GLY A 72 9.13 -2.60 31.37
N PRO A 73 7.90 -2.70 30.84
CA PRO A 73 6.92 -1.62 30.89
C PRO A 73 6.70 -1.05 32.30
N SER A 74 6.68 0.27 32.40
CA SER A 74 6.50 1.01 33.65
C SER A 74 5.66 2.28 33.44
N ALA A 75 5.31 2.98 34.52
CA ALA A 75 4.60 4.25 34.44
C ALA A 75 5.42 5.36 33.72
N GLN A 76 6.74 5.29 33.79
CA GLN A 76 7.66 6.22 33.11
C GLN A 76 7.94 5.80 31.67
N HIS A 77 8.14 4.50 31.44
CA HIS A 77 8.43 3.90 30.12
C HIS A 77 7.34 2.91 29.75
N TRP A 78 6.31 3.36 29.06
CA TRP A 78 5.08 2.58 28.80
C TRP A 78 5.33 1.23 28.10
N PHE A 79 6.31 1.16 27.23
CA PHE A 79 6.70 -0.09 26.53
C PHE A 79 8.04 -0.63 27.02
N GLY A 80 8.60 -0.03 28.08
CA GLY A 80 9.91 -0.36 28.61
C GLY A 80 11.03 0.32 27.86
N VAL A 81 12.24 -0.13 28.16
CA VAL A 81 13.52 0.44 27.72
C VAL A 81 14.33 -0.65 27.02
N ASP A 82 15.10 -0.28 26.01
CA ASP A 82 15.97 -1.22 25.29
C ASP A 82 17.34 -1.40 26.00
N SER A 83 18.20 -2.24 25.41
CA SER A 83 19.53 -2.54 25.96
C SER A 83 20.51 -1.35 25.96
N LEU A 84 20.17 -0.27 25.25
CA LEU A 84 20.95 0.96 25.24
C LEU A 84 20.35 2.05 26.14
N GLY A 85 19.23 1.78 26.81
CA GLY A 85 18.59 2.78 27.68
C GLY A 85 17.60 3.68 26.93
N ARG A 86 17.15 3.33 25.71
CA ARG A 86 16.24 4.16 24.92
C ARG A 86 14.78 3.75 25.14
N ASP A 87 13.87 4.73 25.24
CA ASP A 87 12.44 4.50 25.42
C ASP A 87 11.80 3.88 24.18
N ILE A 88 11.25 2.66 24.33
CA ILE A 88 10.68 1.90 23.20
C ILE A 88 9.41 2.57 22.66
N PHE A 89 8.57 3.17 23.51
CA PHE A 89 7.34 3.83 23.07
C PHE A 89 7.65 5.05 22.18
N SER A 90 8.57 5.91 22.59
CA SER A 90 9.02 7.06 21.78
C SER A 90 9.62 6.61 20.44
N ARG A 91 10.42 5.54 20.46
CA ARG A 91 11.01 4.96 19.25
C ARG A 91 9.96 4.37 18.32
N ILE A 92 8.91 3.72 18.83
CA ILE A 92 7.81 3.20 17.99
C ILE A 92 7.00 4.33 17.37
N LEU A 93 6.69 5.40 18.12
CA LEU A 93 5.98 6.56 17.57
C LEU A 93 6.78 7.21 16.43
N MET A 94 8.09 7.47 16.63
CA MET A 94 8.93 8.03 15.58
C MET A 94 9.14 7.03 14.44
N GLY A 95 9.29 5.74 14.75
CA GLY A 95 9.39 4.64 13.80
C GLY A 95 8.16 4.51 12.88
N THR A 96 6.97 4.86 13.38
CA THR A 96 5.75 4.93 12.55
C THR A 96 5.97 5.83 11.33
N ARG A 97 6.55 7.00 11.52
CA ARG A 97 6.84 7.93 10.42
C ARG A 97 7.80 7.32 9.41
N ILE A 98 8.93 6.77 9.87
CA ILE A 98 10.00 6.26 9.01
C ILE A 98 9.55 5.02 8.25
N SER A 99 8.90 4.08 8.93
CA SER A 99 8.43 2.83 8.33
C SER A 99 7.27 3.05 7.35
N LEU A 100 6.34 3.97 7.66
CA LEU A 100 5.29 4.35 6.72
C LEU A 100 5.85 5.09 5.51
N GLU A 101 6.75 6.05 5.69
CA GLU A 101 7.39 6.79 4.61
C GLU A 101 8.08 5.83 3.64
N ALA A 102 8.85 4.87 4.15
CA ALA A 102 9.50 3.85 3.34
C ALA A 102 8.51 3.03 2.52
N GLY A 103 7.45 2.54 3.15
CA GLY A 103 6.41 1.78 2.47
C GLY A 103 5.70 2.60 1.39
N PHE A 104 5.22 3.80 1.73
CA PHE A 104 4.49 4.67 0.81
C PHE A 104 5.33 5.13 -0.37
N VAL A 105 6.53 5.68 -0.13
CA VAL A 105 7.40 6.21 -1.19
C VAL A 105 7.78 5.11 -2.17
N SER A 106 8.12 3.92 -1.68
CA SER A 106 8.44 2.78 -2.55
C SER A 106 7.28 2.42 -3.48
N VAL A 107 6.05 2.37 -2.93
CA VAL A 107 4.86 1.99 -3.72
C VAL A 107 4.45 3.11 -4.66
N ILE A 108 4.56 4.39 -4.27
CA ILE A 108 4.28 5.54 -5.14
C ILE A 108 5.18 5.50 -6.38
N ILE A 109 6.49 5.33 -6.19
CA ILE A 109 7.44 5.23 -7.31
C ILE A 109 7.07 4.04 -8.21
N GLY A 110 6.84 2.86 -7.61
CA GLY A 110 6.43 1.66 -8.33
C GLY A 110 5.12 1.84 -9.11
N ALA A 111 4.13 2.48 -8.50
CA ALA A 111 2.83 2.74 -9.10
C ALA A 111 2.92 3.73 -10.26
N ILE A 112 3.63 4.86 -10.09
CA ILE A 112 3.77 5.87 -11.15
C ILE A 112 4.50 5.27 -12.35
N VAL A 113 5.70 4.73 -12.13
CA VAL A 113 6.52 4.17 -13.22
C VAL A 113 5.83 2.96 -13.86
N GLY A 114 5.30 2.04 -13.04
CA GLY A 114 4.59 0.86 -13.54
C GLY A 114 3.31 1.21 -14.30
N THR A 115 2.56 2.24 -13.85
CA THR A 115 1.37 2.70 -14.58
C THR A 115 1.74 3.26 -15.96
N VAL A 116 2.74 4.10 -16.05
CA VAL A 116 3.20 4.64 -17.35
C VAL A 116 3.64 3.51 -18.28
N LEU A 117 4.49 2.61 -17.79
CA LEU A 117 4.97 1.48 -18.59
C LEU A 117 3.83 0.54 -19.00
N GLY A 118 2.87 0.27 -18.10
CA GLY A 118 1.72 -0.58 -18.37
C GLY A 118 0.75 0.03 -19.39
N LEU A 119 0.50 1.34 -19.32
CA LEU A 119 -0.30 2.06 -20.32
C LEU A 119 0.35 1.99 -21.71
N LEU A 120 1.65 2.29 -21.81
CA LEU A 120 2.39 2.25 -23.08
C LEU A 120 2.40 0.82 -23.66
N ALA A 121 2.72 -0.17 -22.84
CA ALA A 121 2.76 -1.57 -23.24
C ALA A 121 1.38 -2.06 -23.72
N GLY A 122 0.31 -1.77 -22.97
CA GLY A 122 -1.04 -2.22 -23.32
C GLY A 122 -1.67 -1.47 -24.48
N TYR A 123 -1.37 -0.16 -24.64
CA TYR A 123 -1.96 0.63 -25.71
C TYR A 123 -1.29 0.40 -27.05
N TYR A 124 0.05 0.54 -27.11
CA TYR A 124 0.80 0.41 -28.37
C TYR A 124 1.10 -1.04 -28.73
N GLU A 125 1.12 -1.95 -27.74
CA GLU A 125 1.50 -3.36 -27.96
C GLU A 125 2.87 -3.56 -28.65
N GLY A 126 3.01 -4.61 -29.43
CA GLY A 126 4.18 -4.84 -30.31
C GLY A 126 5.53 -4.82 -29.58
N TRP A 127 6.40 -3.86 -29.93
CA TRP A 127 7.76 -3.77 -29.37
C TRP A 127 7.79 -3.26 -27.93
N TRP A 128 6.96 -2.24 -27.61
CA TRP A 128 6.83 -1.72 -26.26
C TRP A 128 6.39 -2.78 -25.27
N ASP A 129 5.37 -3.54 -25.64
CA ASP A 129 4.87 -4.63 -24.83
C ASP A 129 5.92 -5.71 -24.59
N ARG A 130 6.61 -6.14 -25.66
CA ARG A 130 7.65 -7.16 -25.56
C ARG A 130 8.77 -6.75 -24.61
N ILE A 131 9.25 -5.50 -24.67
CA ILE A 131 10.34 -5.04 -23.80
C ILE A 131 9.87 -4.94 -22.35
N VAL A 132 8.77 -4.22 -22.09
CA VAL A 132 8.27 -4.01 -20.71
C VAL A 132 7.94 -5.34 -20.04
N MET A 133 7.30 -6.27 -20.76
CA MET A 133 6.96 -7.57 -20.20
C MET A 133 8.19 -8.45 -20.03
N ARG A 134 9.15 -8.43 -20.96
CA ARG A 134 10.41 -9.20 -20.81
C ARG A 134 11.22 -8.74 -19.60
N ILE A 135 11.36 -7.43 -19.39
CA ILE A 135 12.03 -6.89 -18.21
C ILE A 135 11.26 -7.30 -16.94
N SER A 136 9.93 -7.20 -16.98
CA SER A 136 9.07 -7.62 -15.86
C SER A 136 9.24 -9.12 -15.55
N ASP A 137 9.33 -9.97 -16.57
CA ASP A 137 9.51 -11.42 -16.40
C ASP A 137 10.88 -11.73 -15.78
N VAL A 138 11.93 -11.03 -16.20
CA VAL A 138 13.27 -11.17 -15.61
C VAL A 138 13.25 -10.76 -14.12
N LEU A 139 12.63 -9.63 -13.78
CA LEU A 139 12.55 -9.20 -12.40
C LEU A 139 11.73 -10.17 -11.53
N PHE A 140 10.67 -10.77 -12.06
CA PHE A 140 9.87 -11.77 -11.34
C PHE A 140 10.50 -13.16 -11.29
N ALA A 141 11.52 -13.45 -12.10
CA ALA A 141 12.27 -14.69 -12.00
C ALA A 141 13.06 -14.78 -10.68
N PHE A 142 13.36 -13.64 -10.06
CA PHE A 142 14.03 -13.60 -8.75
C PHE A 142 13.02 -13.50 -7.62
N PRO A 143 13.21 -14.23 -6.50
CA PRO A 143 12.47 -13.97 -5.27
C PRO A 143 12.66 -12.51 -4.85
N GLY A 144 11.53 -11.80 -4.58
CA GLY A 144 11.55 -10.33 -4.40
C GLY A 144 12.52 -9.82 -3.34
N ILE A 145 12.58 -10.54 -2.20
CA ILE A 145 13.51 -10.16 -1.13
C ILE A 145 14.99 -10.33 -1.55
N LEU A 146 15.31 -11.38 -2.32
CA LEU A 146 16.69 -11.61 -2.80
C LEU A 146 17.09 -10.55 -3.82
N LEU A 147 16.17 -10.15 -4.70
CA LEU A 147 16.39 -9.04 -5.63
C LEU A 147 16.66 -7.75 -4.87
N ALA A 148 15.85 -7.45 -3.85
CA ALA A 148 16.01 -6.25 -3.03
C ALA A 148 17.36 -6.26 -2.26
N ILE A 149 17.75 -7.39 -1.68
CA ILE A 149 19.07 -7.57 -1.04
C ILE A 149 20.18 -7.30 -2.06
N GLY A 150 20.08 -7.88 -3.27
CA GLY A 150 21.09 -7.68 -4.33
C GLY A 150 21.22 -6.21 -4.75
N ILE A 151 20.11 -5.49 -4.86
CA ILE A 151 20.11 -4.06 -5.19
C ILE A 151 20.78 -3.25 -4.07
N VAL A 152 20.41 -3.50 -2.81
CA VAL A 152 21.01 -2.79 -1.66
C VAL A 152 22.49 -3.15 -1.50
N ALA A 153 22.88 -4.38 -1.77
CA ALA A 153 24.31 -4.77 -1.72
C ALA A 153 25.18 -3.98 -2.72
N ILE A 154 24.60 -3.56 -3.85
CA ILE A 154 25.30 -2.74 -4.87
C ILE A 154 25.26 -1.25 -4.49
N LEU A 155 24.10 -0.76 -3.99
CA LEU A 155 23.92 0.66 -3.68
C LEU A 155 24.50 1.07 -2.32
N GLY A 156 24.73 0.11 -1.44
CA GLY A 156 25.12 0.32 -0.05
C GLY A 156 23.92 0.32 0.90
N ASN A 157 24.20 0.21 2.21
CA ASN A 157 23.19 0.22 3.27
C ASN A 157 22.54 1.60 3.38
N GLY A 158 21.29 1.62 3.82
CA GLY A 158 20.56 2.85 4.10
C GLY A 158 19.12 2.80 3.64
N MET A 159 18.27 3.56 4.34
CA MET A 159 16.82 3.51 4.13
C MET A 159 16.40 3.93 2.71
N MET A 160 17.06 4.94 2.13
CA MET A 160 16.75 5.39 0.78
C MET A 160 17.05 4.30 -0.26
N ASN A 161 18.13 3.53 -0.09
CA ASN A 161 18.47 2.43 -0.98
C ASN A 161 17.48 1.27 -0.85
N VAL A 162 16.98 1.01 0.36
CA VAL A 162 15.87 0.07 0.60
C VAL A 162 14.60 0.54 -0.10
N VAL A 163 14.22 1.81 0.04
CA VAL A 163 13.05 2.40 -0.64
C VAL A 163 13.16 2.20 -2.14
N PHE A 164 14.33 2.48 -2.72
CA PHE A 164 14.58 2.29 -4.15
C PHE A 164 14.48 0.80 -4.56
N ALA A 165 15.08 -0.11 -3.81
CA ALA A 165 15.04 -1.54 -4.09
C ALA A 165 13.60 -2.09 -4.07
N VAL A 166 12.79 -1.69 -3.07
CA VAL A 166 11.38 -2.08 -2.96
C VAL A 166 10.54 -1.46 -4.09
N ALA A 167 10.85 -0.21 -4.49
CA ALA A 167 10.19 0.44 -5.62
C ALA A 167 10.44 -0.31 -6.94
N VAL A 168 11.70 -0.67 -7.23
CA VAL A 168 12.07 -1.44 -8.43
C VAL A 168 11.30 -2.75 -8.52
N PHE A 169 11.15 -3.46 -7.41
CA PHE A 169 10.38 -4.69 -7.36
C PHE A 169 8.86 -4.46 -7.53
N SER A 170 8.37 -3.27 -7.20
CA SER A 170 6.95 -2.92 -7.34
C SER A 170 6.55 -2.55 -8.77
N ILE A 171 7.46 -1.97 -9.55
CA ILE A 171 7.22 -1.52 -10.94
C ILE A 171 6.59 -2.60 -11.83
N PRO A 172 7.15 -3.81 -11.96
CA PRO A 172 6.62 -4.82 -12.88
C PRO A 172 5.21 -5.28 -12.50
N ALA A 173 4.88 -5.26 -11.21
CA ALA A 173 3.56 -5.64 -10.74
C ALA A 173 2.48 -4.64 -11.17
N PHE A 174 2.74 -3.34 -11.01
CA PHE A 174 1.85 -2.28 -11.52
C PHE A 174 1.80 -2.26 -13.05
N ALA A 175 2.94 -2.43 -13.72
CA ALA A 175 2.99 -2.46 -15.17
C ALA A 175 2.12 -3.59 -15.74
N ARG A 176 2.19 -4.79 -15.17
CA ARG A 176 1.38 -5.94 -15.60
C ARG A 176 -0.12 -5.73 -15.32
N LEU A 177 -0.47 -5.19 -14.15
CA LEU A 177 -1.84 -4.86 -13.79
C LEU A 177 -2.45 -3.86 -14.78
N VAL A 178 -1.76 -2.73 -14.99
CA VAL A 178 -2.24 -1.64 -15.84
C VAL A 178 -2.27 -2.04 -17.30
N ARG A 179 -1.28 -2.80 -17.78
CA ARG A 179 -1.29 -3.38 -19.12
C ARG A 179 -2.55 -4.23 -19.36
N GLY A 180 -2.87 -5.14 -18.42
CA GLY A 180 -4.07 -5.98 -18.54
C GLY A 180 -5.34 -5.18 -18.65
N ASN A 181 -5.52 -4.16 -17.81
CA ASN A 181 -6.66 -3.25 -17.87
C ASN A 181 -6.68 -2.44 -19.16
N THR A 182 -5.53 -1.94 -19.63
CA THR A 182 -5.42 -1.16 -20.87
C THR A 182 -5.83 -1.98 -22.08
N LEU A 183 -5.37 -3.24 -22.17
CA LEU A 183 -5.76 -4.16 -23.25
C LEU A 183 -7.28 -4.41 -23.29
N MET A 184 -7.91 -4.51 -22.13
CA MET A 184 -9.36 -4.70 -22.04
C MET A 184 -10.11 -3.42 -22.42
N LEU A 185 -9.70 -2.27 -21.88
CA LEU A 185 -10.41 -1.01 -22.06
C LEU A 185 -10.30 -0.45 -23.47
N LYS A 186 -9.17 -0.63 -24.16
CA LYS A 186 -8.96 -0.05 -25.50
C LYS A 186 -9.86 -0.60 -26.59
N HIS A 187 -10.48 -1.77 -26.36
CA HIS A 187 -11.45 -2.39 -27.27
C HIS A 187 -12.90 -2.10 -26.91
N LEU A 188 -13.17 -1.24 -25.93
CA LEU A 188 -14.52 -0.84 -25.61
C LEU A 188 -15.07 0.17 -26.65
N THR A 189 -16.33 0.06 -26.97
CA THR A 189 -17.02 0.85 -28.01
C THR A 189 -16.79 2.36 -27.89
N TYR A 190 -16.77 2.90 -26.67
CA TYR A 190 -16.55 4.34 -26.47
C TYR A 190 -15.11 4.78 -26.82
N VAL A 191 -14.11 3.90 -26.67
CA VAL A 191 -12.72 4.16 -27.06
C VAL A 191 -12.57 4.08 -28.58
N GLU A 192 -13.21 3.09 -29.20
CA GLU A 192 -13.25 2.96 -30.67
C GLU A 192 -13.96 4.15 -31.32
N ALA A 193 -15.08 4.62 -30.73
CA ALA A 193 -15.77 5.81 -31.19
C ALA A 193 -14.86 7.07 -31.08
N ALA A 194 -14.14 7.25 -29.97
CA ALA A 194 -13.20 8.37 -29.82
C ALA A 194 -12.10 8.32 -30.90
N ARG A 195 -11.59 7.12 -31.21
CA ARG A 195 -10.60 6.93 -32.29
C ARG A 195 -11.19 7.26 -33.67
N SER A 196 -12.43 6.86 -33.94
CA SER A 196 -13.09 7.10 -35.22
C SER A 196 -13.34 8.57 -35.52
N ILE A 197 -13.52 9.40 -34.48
CA ILE A 197 -13.64 10.87 -34.62
C ILE A 197 -12.29 11.61 -34.60
N GLY A 198 -11.15 10.87 -34.65
CA GLY A 198 -9.81 11.44 -34.79
C GLY A 198 -9.16 11.89 -33.47
N ALA A 199 -9.58 11.38 -32.30
CA ALA A 199 -8.92 11.67 -31.05
C ALA A 199 -7.46 11.16 -31.07
N SER A 200 -6.52 11.97 -30.58
CA SER A 200 -5.11 11.57 -30.48
C SER A 200 -4.90 10.46 -29.46
N ASP A 201 -3.85 9.63 -29.65
CA ASP A 201 -3.49 8.55 -28.73
C ASP A 201 -3.34 9.04 -27.30
N TRP A 202 -2.70 10.19 -27.08
CA TRP A 202 -2.56 10.80 -25.76
C TRP A 202 -3.92 11.11 -25.14
N THR A 203 -4.85 11.66 -25.90
CA THR A 203 -6.22 11.95 -25.44
C THR A 203 -6.94 10.66 -25.07
N ILE A 204 -6.80 9.61 -25.89
CA ILE A 204 -7.42 8.31 -25.62
C ILE A 204 -6.85 7.71 -24.33
N ILE A 205 -5.53 7.67 -24.18
CA ILE A 205 -4.87 7.12 -22.99
C ILE A 205 -5.31 7.90 -21.73
N MET A 206 -5.19 9.23 -21.75
CA MET A 206 -5.37 10.04 -20.53
C MET A 206 -6.83 10.27 -20.16
N ARG A 207 -7.75 10.34 -21.12
CA ARG A 207 -9.18 10.66 -20.87
C ARG A 207 -10.10 9.44 -20.90
N HIS A 208 -9.70 8.37 -21.57
CA HIS A 208 -10.59 7.22 -21.77
C HIS A 208 -10.07 5.94 -21.11
N ILE A 209 -8.77 5.69 -21.12
CA ILE A 209 -8.18 4.45 -20.58
C ILE A 209 -7.73 4.63 -19.13
N LEU A 210 -6.88 5.63 -18.84
CA LEU A 210 -6.34 5.84 -17.49
C LEU A 210 -7.44 5.99 -16.42
N PRO A 211 -8.52 6.78 -16.62
CA PRO A 211 -9.58 6.87 -15.61
C PRO A 211 -10.25 5.52 -15.32
N GLY A 212 -10.39 4.65 -16.32
CA GLY A 212 -10.93 3.31 -16.16
C GLY A 212 -9.99 2.35 -15.42
N THR A 213 -8.69 2.66 -15.32
CA THR A 213 -7.70 1.85 -14.60
C THR A 213 -7.48 2.30 -13.15
N ILE A 214 -7.87 3.53 -12.78
CA ILE A 214 -7.60 4.14 -11.48
C ILE A 214 -8.12 3.26 -10.34
N SER A 215 -9.32 2.72 -10.42
CA SER A 215 -9.89 1.87 -9.37
C SER A 215 -9.00 0.67 -9.07
N SER A 216 -8.53 -0.02 -10.10
CA SER A 216 -7.63 -1.17 -9.94
C SER A 216 -6.26 -0.75 -9.39
N ILE A 217 -5.74 0.42 -9.80
CA ILE A 217 -4.48 0.97 -9.28
C ILE A 217 -4.61 1.29 -7.80
N VAL A 218 -5.67 1.97 -7.37
CA VAL A 218 -5.89 2.36 -5.97
C VAL A 218 -6.02 1.14 -5.06
N VAL A 219 -6.79 0.14 -5.48
CA VAL A 219 -6.94 -1.12 -4.77
C VAL A 219 -5.58 -1.82 -4.62
N TYR A 220 -4.86 -1.99 -5.71
CA TYR A 220 -3.57 -2.66 -5.70
C TYR A 220 -2.52 -1.88 -4.90
N PHE A 221 -2.54 -0.55 -4.98
CA PHE A 221 -1.69 0.35 -4.23
C PHE A 221 -1.85 0.14 -2.71
N SER A 222 -3.08 0.12 -2.20
CA SER A 222 -3.34 -0.06 -0.78
C SER A 222 -2.82 -1.40 -0.25
N MET A 223 -3.01 -2.50 -0.99
CA MET A 223 -2.49 -3.82 -0.64
C MET A 223 -0.95 -3.87 -0.71
N ARG A 224 -0.35 -3.15 -1.67
CA ARG A 224 1.12 -3.13 -1.83
C ARG A 224 1.84 -2.38 -0.72
N ILE A 225 1.22 -1.39 -0.09
CA ILE A 225 1.84 -0.68 1.05
C ILE A 225 2.18 -1.67 2.18
N GLY A 226 1.25 -2.54 2.57
CA GLY A 226 1.51 -3.53 3.61
C GLY A 226 2.69 -4.45 3.29
N THR A 227 2.73 -4.99 2.06
CA THR A 227 3.85 -5.86 1.63
C THR A 227 5.17 -5.10 1.51
N SER A 228 5.14 -3.82 1.14
CA SER A 228 6.33 -2.98 1.05
C SER A 228 6.91 -2.65 2.42
N ILE A 229 6.06 -2.38 3.42
CA ILE A 229 6.49 -2.18 4.82
C ILE A 229 7.17 -3.45 5.35
N ILE A 230 6.58 -4.66 5.13
CA ILE A 230 7.22 -5.92 5.54
C ILE A 230 8.59 -6.08 4.86
N THR A 231 8.67 -5.81 3.56
CA THR A 231 9.92 -5.98 2.81
C THR A 231 10.99 -5.00 3.30
N ALA A 232 10.64 -3.73 3.51
CA ALA A 232 11.55 -2.72 4.04
C ALA A 232 12.01 -3.07 5.47
N ALA A 233 11.09 -3.46 6.36
CA ALA A 233 11.41 -3.90 7.71
C ALA A 233 12.28 -5.16 7.72
N SER A 234 12.06 -6.11 6.79
CA SER A 234 12.91 -7.31 6.65
C SER A 234 14.34 -6.97 6.23
N LEU A 235 14.50 -6.02 5.30
CA LEU A 235 15.83 -5.54 4.90
C LEU A 235 16.52 -4.78 6.02
N SER A 236 15.81 -3.94 6.78
CA SER A 236 16.32 -3.26 7.96
C SER A 236 16.69 -4.24 9.07
N PHE A 237 15.89 -5.29 9.29
CA PHE A 237 16.19 -6.38 10.22
C PHE A 237 17.47 -7.14 9.84
N LEU A 238 17.81 -7.21 8.56
CA LEU A 238 19.07 -7.77 8.08
C LEU A 238 20.24 -6.76 8.15
N GLY A 239 20.02 -5.56 8.67
CA GLY A 239 21.04 -4.51 8.80
C GLY A 239 21.31 -3.73 7.50
N LEU A 240 20.46 -3.90 6.48
CA LEU A 240 20.62 -3.26 5.18
C LEU A 240 19.89 -1.92 5.06
N GLY A 241 18.90 -1.67 5.95
CA GLY A 241 18.04 -0.50 5.92
C GLY A 241 18.51 0.65 6.80
N ALA A 242 17.62 1.12 7.69
CA ALA A 242 17.93 2.19 8.63
C ALA A 242 19.09 1.79 9.55
N GLN A 243 20.02 2.72 9.72
CA GLN A 243 21.18 2.51 10.60
C GLN A 243 20.93 3.19 11.95
N PRO A 244 21.44 2.62 13.07
CA PRO A 244 21.38 3.28 14.36
C PRO A 244 21.93 4.71 14.30
N PRO A 245 21.36 5.67 15.05
CA PRO A 245 20.32 5.52 16.08
C PRO A 245 18.87 5.57 15.55
N THR A 246 18.64 5.66 14.25
CA THR A 246 17.34 5.89 13.63
C THR A 246 16.30 4.84 14.04
N PRO A 247 15.15 5.24 14.63
CA PRO A 247 14.14 4.34 15.14
C PRO A 247 13.19 3.86 14.02
N GLU A 248 13.61 2.88 13.21
CA GLU A 248 12.77 2.20 12.25
C GLU A 248 12.41 0.81 12.80
N TRP A 249 11.16 0.36 12.62
CA TRP A 249 10.63 -0.85 13.27
C TRP A 249 11.45 -2.13 12.98
N GLY A 250 11.92 -2.31 11.74
CA GLY A 250 12.76 -3.45 11.37
C GLY A 250 14.17 -3.35 11.96
N ALA A 251 14.74 -2.14 12.00
CA ALA A 251 16.02 -1.88 12.65
C ALA A 251 15.94 -2.09 14.18
N MET A 252 14.83 -1.68 14.81
CA MET A 252 14.58 -1.97 16.24
C MET A 252 14.54 -3.48 16.50
N LEU A 253 13.96 -4.28 15.62
CA LEU A 253 13.97 -5.74 15.73
C LEU A 253 15.37 -6.33 15.54
N ASN A 254 16.20 -5.74 14.68
CA ASN A 254 17.61 -6.15 14.54
C ASN A 254 18.36 -5.92 15.84
N GLU A 255 18.26 -4.72 16.41
CA GLU A 255 18.88 -4.35 17.68
C GLU A 255 18.41 -5.25 18.84
N ALA A 256 17.11 -5.62 18.85
CA ALA A 256 16.51 -6.46 19.88
C ALA A 256 16.95 -7.95 19.84
N ARG A 257 17.66 -8.40 18.80
CA ARG A 257 17.95 -9.85 18.59
C ARG A 257 18.66 -10.53 19.75
N ALA A 258 19.61 -9.83 20.39
CA ALA A 258 20.37 -10.39 21.50
C ALA A 258 19.53 -10.53 22.78
N ASP A 259 18.52 -9.65 22.94
CA ASP A 259 17.77 -9.49 24.18
C ASP A 259 16.36 -10.08 24.13
N MET A 260 15.95 -10.68 23.00
CA MET A 260 14.58 -11.23 22.80
C MET A 260 14.14 -12.23 23.89
N VAL A 261 15.08 -13.00 24.47
CA VAL A 261 14.79 -14.01 25.49
C VAL A 261 14.71 -13.40 26.87
N THR A 262 15.58 -12.44 27.19
CA THR A 262 15.71 -11.81 28.53
C THR A 262 14.77 -10.62 28.69
N ALA A 263 14.54 -9.87 27.61
CA ALA A 263 13.68 -8.71 27.58
C ALA A 263 12.73 -8.75 26.35
N PRO A 264 11.74 -9.66 26.33
CA PRO A 264 10.92 -9.90 25.13
C PRO A 264 10.12 -8.69 24.64
N HIS A 265 9.85 -7.71 25.50
CA HIS A 265 9.14 -6.48 25.17
C HIS A 265 9.87 -5.65 24.09
N VAL A 266 11.21 -5.70 24.02
CA VAL A 266 12.02 -4.96 23.02
C VAL A 266 11.72 -5.41 21.59
N ALA A 267 11.29 -6.67 21.40
CA ALA A 267 10.91 -7.22 20.11
C ALA A 267 9.39 -7.25 19.89
N ILE A 268 8.61 -7.52 20.94
CA ILE A 268 7.15 -7.65 20.85
C ILE A 268 6.51 -6.37 20.33
N PHE A 269 6.84 -5.21 20.88
CA PHE A 269 6.16 -3.97 20.50
C PHE A 269 6.47 -3.51 19.07
N PRO A 270 7.72 -3.52 18.56
CA PRO A 270 7.96 -3.23 17.14
C PRO A 270 7.29 -4.26 16.20
N SER A 271 7.31 -5.55 16.56
CA SER A 271 6.64 -6.59 15.78
C SER A 271 5.12 -6.36 15.71
N LEU A 272 4.51 -5.97 16.82
CA LEU A 272 3.08 -5.66 16.89
C LEU A 272 2.74 -4.42 16.05
N ALA A 273 3.60 -3.39 16.05
CA ALA A 273 3.43 -2.21 15.22
C ALA A 273 3.44 -2.57 13.72
N ILE A 274 4.40 -3.38 13.27
CA ILE A 274 4.45 -3.89 11.89
C ILE A 274 3.19 -4.71 11.59
N PHE A 275 2.85 -5.68 12.43
CA PHE A 275 1.72 -6.58 12.22
C PHE A 275 0.40 -5.84 12.07
N LEU A 276 0.07 -4.94 13.02
CA LEU A 276 -1.17 -4.18 13.01
C LEU A 276 -1.24 -3.24 11.80
N THR A 277 -0.13 -2.62 11.43
CA THR A 277 -0.06 -1.73 10.27
C THR A 277 -0.33 -2.51 8.98
N VAL A 278 0.34 -3.63 8.80
CA VAL A 278 0.17 -4.48 7.59
C VAL A 278 -1.24 -5.05 7.52
N LEU A 279 -1.77 -5.54 8.64
CA LEU A 279 -3.14 -6.04 8.72
C LEU A 279 -4.14 -4.93 8.32
N ALA A 280 -3.96 -3.72 8.83
CA ALA A 280 -4.85 -2.61 8.52
C ALA A 280 -4.81 -2.24 7.02
N PHE A 281 -3.64 -2.17 6.40
CA PHE A 281 -3.54 -1.90 4.96
C PHE A 281 -4.15 -3.01 4.11
N ASN A 282 -4.01 -4.27 4.49
CA ASN A 282 -4.64 -5.38 3.77
C ASN A 282 -6.17 -5.33 3.88
N LEU A 283 -6.71 -5.18 5.10
CA LEU A 283 -8.17 -5.06 5.32
C LEU A 283 -8.76 -3.84 4.61
N LEU A 284 -8.04 -2.71 4.62
CA LEU A 284 -8.45 -1.51 3.90
C LEU A 284 -8.45 -1.75 2.38
N GLY A 285 -7.41 -2.42 1.86
CA GLY A 285 -7.29 -2.77 0.44
C GLY A 285 -8.41 -3.69 -0.02
N ASP A 286 -8.75 -4.71 0.75
CA ASP A 286 -9.87 -5.61 0.46
C ASP A 286 -11.20 -4.85 0.46
N GLY A 287 -11.42 -3.98 1.45
CA GLY A 287 -12.61 -3.14 1.50
C GLY A 287 -12.74 -2.14 0.35
N LEU A 288 -11.62 -1.54 -0.08
CA LEU A 288 -11.59 -0.69 -1.27
C LEU A 288 -11.92 -1.49 -2.54
N ARG A 289 -11.39 -2.71 -2.66
CA ARG A 289 -11.68 -3.61 -3.78
C ARG A 289 -13.16 -3.91 -3.88
N ASP A 290 -13.77 -4.34 -2.78
CA ASP A 290 -15.19 -4.70 -2.76
C ASP A 290 -16.11 -3.50 -3.03
N ALA A 291 -15.73 -2.31 -2.50
CA ALA A 291 -16.52 -1.09 -2.70
C ALA A 291 -16.42 -0.55 -4.15
N LEU A 292 -15.29 -0.78 -4.82
CA LEU A 292 -15.02 -0.33 -6.19
C LEU A 292 -15.43 -1.37 -7.26
N ASP A 293 -15.78 -2.62 -6.87
CA ASP A 293 -16.23 -3.65 -7.83
C ASP A 293 -17.68 -3.39 -8.25
N PRO A 294 -17.94 -3.16 -9.56
CA PRO A 294 -19.28 -2.91 -10.07
C PRO A 294 -20.16 -4.17 -10.10
N LYS A 295 -19.59 -5.37 -9.90
CA LYS A 295 -20.33 -6.64 -10.06
C LYS A 295 -21.11 -7.08 -8.81
N ILE A 296 -20.84 -6.50 -7.65
CA ILE A 296 -21.44 -6.94 -6.37
C ILE A 296 -22.94 -6.58 -6.26
N ASP A 297 -23.47 -5.65 -7.05
CA ASP A 297 -24.89 -5.26 -7.00
C ASP A 297 -25.83 -6.18 -7.81
N ARG A 298 -25.37 -7.30 -8.37
CA ARG A 298 -26.21 -8.21 -9.18
C ARG A 298 -26.73 -9.44 -8.43
N ARG A 299 -26.65 -9.46 -7.09
CA ARG A 299 -27.24 -10.54 -6.27
C ARG A 299 -28.27 -10.00 -5.30
#